data_0d7456840fec61f3f577354ec79a9264
#
_entry.id   0d7456840fec61f3f577354ec79a9264
#
_cell.length_a   1.000
_cell.length_b   1.000
_cell.length_c   1.000
_cell.angle_alpha   90.00
_cell.angle_beta   90.00
_cell.angle_gamma   90.00
#
_symmetry.space_group_name_H-M   'P 1'
#
loop_
_entity.id
_entity.type
_entity.pdbx_description
1 polymer ?
#
loop_
_entity_poly.entity_id
_entity_poly.type
_entity_poly.pdbx_seq_one_letter_code
_entity_poly.pdbx_strand_id
1 'polypeptide(L)'
;MNRNVILTCAVTGAGDTAAKSPHVPVTPKQIAEAAIEAAKAGASVAHLHVRDPETGAISHSLDHFREVVERIREADTDIVINLTAGGGGDWIPDAADPTRGGPGTDIQTPAERHAPVGELLPELCTLDCGSLNFGDMVYVNPADWLREHARLVQAAGVKPELECFDLGHVWFARQLQQEGLLDGDPLFQLCLGIPWGAEADTETMLAMRNKLPANANWAAFGIGRQQMPMVAQAVLLGGHARVGLEDNLYLEKGVLATNGQLVERARTLIENLGDRVMTPAETRAHLGLRDPHSGRIVEKVAGGVA
;
A
#
# COMPACT_ATOMS: atom_id res chain seq x y z
N MET A 1 1.09 -23.55 1.84
CA MET A 1 1.72 -22.35 1.24
C MET A 1 0.75 -21.79 0.22
N ASN A 2 0.64 -20.49 0.08
CA ASN A 2 -0.10 -19.84 -0.99
C ASN A 2 0.75 -19.94 -2.26
N ARG A 3 0.29 -20.70 -3.26
CA ARG A 3 1.07 -20.88 -4.50
C ARG A 3 0.86 -19.76 -5.53
N ASN A 4 -0.02 -18.84 -5.24
CA ASN A 4 -0.36 -17.71 -6.09
C ASN A 4 -0.19 -16.44 -5.26
N VAL A 5 0.84 -15.67 -5.53
CA VAL A 5 1.25 -14.50 -4.74
C VAL A 5 0.90 -13.21 -5.48
N ILE A 6 0.17 -12.32 -4.82
CA ILE A 6 0.01 -10.94 -5.30
C ILE A 6 1.32 -10.20 -4.99
N LEU A 7 1.89 -9.54 -5.99
CA LEU A 7 3.08 -8.71 -5.82
C LEU A 7 2.72 -7.26 -6.08
N THR A 8 2.72 -6.47 -5.02
CA THR A 8 2.48 -5.02 -5.07
C THR A 8 3.80 -4.28 -5.23
N CYS A 9 3.83 -3.27 -6.13
CA CYS A 9 4.91 -2.30 -6.21
C CYS A 9 4.44 -0.94 -5.68
N ALA A 10 5.04 -0.48 -4.57
CA ALA A 10 4.84 0.85 -4.01
C ALA A 10 5.90 1.81 -4.60
N VAL A 11 5.47 2.63 -5.58
CA VAL A 11 6.42 3.23 -6.53
C VAL A 11 7.15 4.47 -6.03
N THR A 12 6.57 5.26 -5.09
CA THR A 12 7.17 6.53 -4.68
C THR A 12 7.03 6.90 -3.20
N GLY A 13 5.85 6.64 -2.58
CA GLY A 13 5.57 6.94 -1.17
C GLY A 13 5.52 8.43 -0.80
N ALA A 14 5.28 8.68 0.50
CA ALA A 14 5.21 10.03 1.08
C ALA A 14 6.55 10.52 1.66
N GLY A 15 7.45 9.60 2.01
CA GLY A 15 8.70 9.92 2.72
C GLY A 15 9.67 10.80 1.93
N ASP A 16 10.63 11.42 2.63
CA ASP A 16 11.71 12.20 2.03
C ASP A 16 12.76 11.29 1.36
N THR A 17 12.35 10.64 0.28
CA THR A 17 13.15 9.68 -0.48
C THR A 17 13.60 10.25 -1.83
N ALA A 18 12.89 11.22 -2.39
CA ALA A 18 13.19 11.82 -3.69
C ALA A 18 14.60 12.46 -3.74
N ALA A 19 15.03 13.10 -2.65
CA ALA A 19 16.37 13.67 -2.54
C ALA A 19 17.49 12.60 -2.38
N LYS A 20 17.11 11.34 -2.04
CA LYS A 20 18.08 10.27 -1.72
C LYS A 20 18.35 9.34 -2.90
N SER A 21 17.47 9.34 -3.91
CA SER A 21 17.64 8.51 -5.12
C SER A 21 17.01 9.19 -6.33
N PRO A 22 17.76 9.31 -7.46
CA PRO A 22 17.23 9.84 -8.71
C PRO A 22 16.19 8.93 -9.37
N HIS A 23 16.04 7.71 -8.87
CA HIS A 23 15.07 6.74 -9.39
C HIS A 23 13.69 6.86 -8.74
N VAL A 24 13.56 7.62 -7.64
CA VAL A 24 12.24 7.90 -7.03
C VAL A 24 11.45 8.82 -7.93
N PRO A 25 10.30 8.38 -8.46
CA PRO A 25 9.50 9.20 -9.36
C PRO A 25 8.80 10.33 -8.59
N VAL A 26 8.78 11.53 -9.16
CA VAL A 26 8.25 12.76 -8.55
C VAL A 26 7.06 13.30 -9.32
N THR A 27 7.20 13.49 -10.64
CA THR A 27 6.11 14.05 -11.44
C THR A 27 5.03 13.00 -11.72
N PRO A 28 3.77 13.39 -11.96
CA PRO A 28 2.70 12.45 -12.32
C PRO A 28 3.08 11.54 -13.50
N LYS A 29 3.77 12.09 -14.51
CA LYS A 29 4.31 11.30 -15.62
C LYS A 29 5.31 10.24 -15.16
N GLN A 30 6.29 10.61 -14.33
CA GLN A 30 7.29 9.66 -13.83
C GLN A 30 6.66 8.58 -12.96
N ILE A 31 5.67 8.93 -12.13
CA ILE A 31 4.95 7.99 -11.26
C ILE A 31 4.18 6.98 -12.12
N ALA A 32 3.48 7.43 -13.15
CA ALA A 32 2.78 6.54 -14.07
C ALA A 32 3.76 5.63 -14.85
N GLU A 33 4.86 6.18 -15.36
CA GLU A 33 5.90 5.39 -16.03
C GLU A 33 6.53 4.34 -15.12
N ALA A 34 6.75 4.66 -13.84
CA ALA A 34 7.25 3.70 -12.85
C ALA A 34 6.24 2.58 -12.54
N ALA A 35 4.94 2.89 -12.49
CA ALA A 35 3.90 1.87 -12.37
C ALA A 35 3.84 0.93 -13.59
N ILE A 36 3.99 1.49 -14.79
CA ILE A 36 4.04 0.73 -16.05
C ILE A 36 5.31 -0.15 -16.10
N GLU A 37 6.46 0.37 -15.67
CA GLU A 37 7.71 -0.40 -15.52
C GLU A 37 7.51 -1.57 -14.56
N ALA A 38 6.90 -1.32 -13.39
CA ALA A 38 6.60 -2.35 -12.39
C ALA A 38 5.68 -3.45 -12.96
N ALA A 39 4.65 -3.07 -13.73
CA ALA A 39 3.77 -4.03 -14.43
C ALA A 39 4.55 -4.92 -15.39
N LYS A 40 5.41 -4.34 -16.21
CA LYS A 40 6.27 -5.09 -17.16
C LYS A 40 7.25 -6.04 -16.45
N ALA A 41 7.74 -5.65 -15.27
CA ALA A 41 8.59 -6.47 -14.42
C ALA A 41 7.84 -7.62 -13.73
N GLY A 42 6.49 -7.56 -13.70
CA GLY A 42 5.61 -8.62 -13.19
C GLY A 42 4.85 -8.26 -11.91
N ALA A 43 4.74 -6.99 -11.53
CA ALA A 43 3.86 -6.59 -10.43
C ALA A 43 2.39 -6.75 -10.82
N SER A 44 1.56 -7.22 -9.88
CA SER A 44 0.10 -7.33 -10.04
C SER A 44 -0.61 -6.03 -9.71
N VAL A 45 -0.06 -5.27 -8.74
CA VAL A 45 -0.65 -4.07 -8.16
C VAL A 45 0.40 -2.96 -8.13
N ALA A 46 0.02 -1.73 -8.49
CA ALA A 46 0.80 -0.53 -8.22
C ALA A 46 0.14 0.28 -7.10
N HIS A 47 0.87 0.47 -6.00
CA HIS A 47 0.49 1.38 -4.93
C HIS A 47 1.06 2.76 -5.22
N LEU A 48 0.19 3.78 -5.17
CA LEU A 48 0.46 5.10 -5.71
C LEU A 48 0.23 6.21 -4.69
N HIS A 49 1.27 6.99 -4.45
CA HIS A 49 1.23 8.34 -3.92
C HIS A 49 1.46 9.33 -5.06
N VAL A 50 1.21 10.60 -4.81
CA VAL A 50 1.63 11.70 -5.69
C VAL A 50 2.50 12.69 -4.94
N ARG A 51 3.35 13.39 -5.68
CA ARG A 51 4.27 14.37 -5.17
C ARG A 51 4.09 15.70 -5.87
N ASP A 52 4.48 16.76 -5.22
CA ASP A 52 4.61 18.07 -5.85
C ASP A 52 5.77 18.02 -6.86
N PRO A 53 5.53 18.32 -8.15
CA PRO A 53 6.53 18.19 -9.20
C PRO A 53 7.72 19.14 -9.05
N GLU A 54 7.57 20.27 -8.33
CA GLU A 54 8.61 21.29 -8.17
C GLU A 54 9.50 20.99 -6.96
N THR A 55 8.90 20.51 -5.85
CA THR A 55 9.60 20.32 -4.59
C THR A 55 9.94 18.86 -4.28
N GLY A 56 9.24 17.91 -4.90
CA GLY A 56 9.35 16.48 -4.58
C GLY A 56 8.68 16.08 -3.26
N ALA A 57 8.06 17.01 -2.54
CA ALA A 57 7.32 16.73 -1.32
C ALA A 57 6.03 15.94 -1.60
N ILE A 58 5.45 15.32 -0.55
CA ILE A 58 4.12 14.71 -0.67
C ILE A 58 3.10 15.73 -1.17
N SER A 59 2.19 15.29 -2.02
CA SER A 59 1.08 16.09 -2.52
C SER A 59 -0.24 15.40 -2.25
N HIS A 60 -1.28 16.19 -1.99
CA HIS A 60 -2.67 15.72 -1.88
C HIS A 60 -3.52 16.21 -3.06
N SER A 61 -2.87 16.70 -4.13
CA SER A 61 -3.55 17.25 -5.30
C SER A 61 -4.32 16.16 -6.05
N LEU A 62 -5.64 16.34 -6.11
CA LEU A 62 -6.53 15.49 -6.89
C LEU A 62 -6.16 15.48 -8.39
N ASP A 63 -5.70 16.62 -8.92
CA ASP A 63 -5.28 16.73 -10.32
C ASP A 63 -4.03 15.87 -10.60
N HIS A 64 -3.09 15.81 -9.66
CA HIS A 64 -1.93 14.92 -9.79
C HIS A 64 -2.34 13.45 -9.75
N PHE A 65 -3.24 13.05 -8.85
CA PHE A 65 -3.78 11.68 -8.83
C PHE A 65 -4.51 11.35 -10.13
N ARG A 66 -5.34 12.26 -10.63
CA ARG A 66 -6.08 12.07 -11.89
C ARG A 66 -5.11 11.86 -13.05
N GLU A 67 -4.09 12.71 -13.21
CA GLU A 67 -3.10 12.57 -14.27
C GLU A 67 -2.36 11.22 -14.20
N VAL A 68 -1.96 10.77 -13.01
CA VAL A 68 -1.30 9.46 -12.84
C VAL A 68 -2.21 8.33 -13.27
N VAL A 69 -3.46 8.31 -12.79
CA VAL A 69 -4.43 7.25 -13.10
C VAL A 69 -4.77 7.22 -14.60
N GLU A 70 -5.03 8.38 -15.20
CA GLU A 70 -5.31 8.49 -16.65
C GLU A 70 -4.15 7.94 -17.48
N ARG A 71 -2.91 8.36 -17.20
CA ARG A 71 -1.71 7.86 -17.91
C ARG A 71 -1.52 6.35 -17.79
N ILE A 72 -1.82 5.77 -16.64
CA ILE A 72 -1.75 4.31 -16.46
C ILE A 72 -2.87 3.61 -17.23
N ARG A 73 -4.09 4.15 -17.20
CA ARG A 73 -5.25 3.57 -17.91
C ARG A 73 -5.16 3.69 -19.42
N GLU A 74 -4.50 4.75 -19.94
CA GLU A 74 -4.25 4.94 -21.37
C GLU A 74 -3.09 4.06 -21.89
N ALA A 75 -2.23 3.57 -21.02
CA ALA A 75 -1.15 2.69 -21.39
C ALA A 75 -1.62 1.25 -21.65
N ASP A 76 -0.85 0.51 -22.45
CA ASP A 76 -1.07 -0.94 -22.67
C ASP A 76 -0.60 -1.74 -21.43
N THR A 77 -1.33 -1.56 -20.33
CA THR A 77 -1.09 -2.28 -19.07
C THR A 77 -2.40 -2.53 -18.33
N ASP A 78 -2.49 -3.71 -17.71
CA ASP A 78 -3.68 -4.14 -16.94
C ASP A 78 -3.44 -4.08 -15.43
N ILE A 79 -2.40 -3.36 -14.96
CA ILE A 79 -2.03 -3.33 -13.55
C ILE A 79 -3.20 -2.85 -12.67
N VAL A 80 -3.40 -3.50 -11.52
CA VAL A 80 -4.37 -3.08 -10.50
C VAL A 80 -3.87 -1.78 -9.86
N ILE A 81 -4.72 -0.77 -9.78
CA ILE A 81 -4.41 0.51 -9.14
C ILE A 81 -4.85 0.48 -7.68
N ASN A 82 -3.90 0.79 -6.79
CA ASN A 82 -4.09 0.99 -5.37
C ASN A 82 -3.70 2.44 -5.03
N LEU A 83 -4.66 3.31 -4.77
CA LEU A 83 -4.37 4.69 -4.36
C LEU A 83 -4.19 4.78 -2.86
N THR A 84 -3.17 5.53 -2.43
CA THR A 84 -3.08 5.90 -1.02
C THR A 84 -4.29 6.73 -0.59
N ALA A 85 -4.81 6.46 0.60
CA ALA A 85 -5.73 7.33 1.32
C ALA A 85 -5.20 7.63 2.73
N GLY A 86 -3.91 7.28 2.97
CA GLY A 86 -3.20 7.55 4.22
C GLY A 86 -2.63 8.96 4.32
N GLY A 87 -2.42 9.67 3.22
CA GLY A 87 -1.90 11.04 3.25
C GLY A 87 -2.78 11.99 4.06
N GLY A 88 -2.18 13.05 4.65
CA GLY A 88 -2.91 14.00 5.49
C GLY A 88 -3.10 13.53 6.94
N GLY A 89 -2.15 12.78 7.47
CA GLY A 89 -2.16 12.32 8.86
C GLY A 89 -0.97 12.78 9.67
N ASP A 90 -0.06 13.53 9.08
CA ASP A 90 1.20 13.86 9.72
C ASP A 90 1.04 15.06 10.67
N TRP A 91 1.38 14.84 11.93
CA TRP A 91 1.40 15.88 12.96
C TRP A 91 2.79 16.01 13.55
N ILE A 92 3.36 17.21 13.40
CA ILE A 92 4.67 17.57 13.95
C ILE A 92 4.41 18.66 14.99
N PRO A 93 4.80 18.48 16.26
CA PRO A 93 4.63 19.53 17.27
C PRO A 93 5.37 20.80 16.90
N ASP A 94 4.71 21.96 17.08
CA ASP A 94 5.37 23.25 16.94
C ASP A 94 6.44 23.46 18.04
N ALA A 95 7.58 23.98 17.69
CA ALA A 95 8.70 24.13 18.62
C ALA A 95 8.45 25.14 19.74
N ALA A 96 7.58 26.13 19.51
CA ALA A 96 7.27 27.17 20.51
C ALA A 96 6.03 26.80 21.36
N ASP A 97 5.06 26.10 20.75
CA ASP A 97 3.83 25.60 21.41
C ASP A 97 3.55 24.16 20.97
N PRO A 98 4.06 23.15 21.69
CA PRO A 98 3.89 21.74 21.32
C PRO A 98 2.43 21.24 21.35
N THR A 99 1.48 22.06 21.75
CA THR A 99 0.05 21.74 21.66
C THR A 99 -0.56 22.07 20.28
N ARG A 100 0.23 22.64 19.38
CA ARG A 100 -0.15 22.99 18.01
C ARG A 100 0.70 22.24 17.01
N GLY A 101 0.16 22.06 15.79
CA GLY A 101 0.93 21.56 14.67
C GLY A 101 1.90 22.63 14.17
N GLY A 102 3.17 22.24 14.01
CA GLY A 102 4.25 23.03 13.42
C GLY A 102 4.43 22.78 11.92
N PRO A 103 5.50 23.33 11.34
CA PRO A 103 5.83 23.12 9.93
C PRO A 103 5.94 21.64 9.58
N GLY A 104 5.30 21.24 8.48
CA GLY A 104 5.21 19.85 8.04
C GLY A 104 3.96 19.10 8.51
N THR A 105 3.17 19.68 9.42
CA THR A 105 1.84 19.12 9.77
C THR A 105 0.89 19.29 8.59
N ASP A 106 0.19 18.20 8.20
CA ASP A 106 -0.69 18.17 7.02
C ASP A 106 -2.09 17.59 7.30
N ILE A 107 -2.53 17.60 8.54
CA ILE A 107 -3.78 16.94 8.98
C ILE A 107 -4.96 17.29 8.08
N GLN A 108 -5.60 16.27 7.52
CA GLN A 108 -6.80 16.34 6.71
C GLN A 108 -7.92 15.48 7.31
N THR A 109 -9.16 15.88 7.05
CA THR A 109 -10.34 15.12 7.43
C THR A 109 -10.46 13.82 6.63
N PRO A 110 -11.21 12.81 7.10
CA PRO A 110 -11.49 11.60 6.33
C PRO A 110 -12.04 11.86 4.92
N ALA A 111 -12.89 12.86 4.77
CA ALA A 111 -13.46 13.23 3.47
C ALA A 111 -12.41 13.80 2.51
N GLU A 112 -11.48 14.63 2.98
CA GLU A 112 -10.39 15.18 2.17
C GLU A 112 -9.42 14.06 1.74
N ARG A 113 -9.02 13.16 2.66
CA ARG A 113 -8.19 11.98 2.33
C ARG A 113 -8.87 11.05 1.32
N HIS A 114 -10.20 10.92 1.41
CA HIS A 114 -10.99 10.07 0.53
C HIS A 114 -11.21 10.66 -0.87
N ALA A 115 -11.09 11.97 -1.06
CA ALA A 115 -11.45 12.64 -2.30
C ALA A 115 -10.88 12.01 -3.58
N PRO A 116 -9.58 11.64 -3.66
CA PRO A 116 -9.04 10.96 -4.84
C PRO A 116 -9.67 9.57 -5.08
N VAL A 117 -9.94 8.83 -4.01
CA VAL A 117 -10.57 7.50 -4.09
C VAL A 117 -12.01 7.61 -4.57
N GLY A 118 -12.78 8.56 -4.00
CA GLY A 118 -14.18 8.77 -4.35
C GLY A 118 -14.40 9.26 -5.78
N GLU A 119 -13.46 10.04 -6.33
CA GLU A 119 -13.55 10.53 -7.71
C GLU A 119 -13.02 9.52 -8.73
N LEU A 120 -11.86 8.92 -8.47
CA LEU A 120 -11.15 8.11 -9.47
C LEU A 120 -11.53 6.63 -9.42
N LEU A 121 -12.20 6.19 -8.37
CA LEU A 121 -12.71 4.83 -8.17
C LEU A 121 -11.67 3.75 -8.53
N PRO A 122 -10.48 3.74 -7.90
CA PRO A 122 -9.49 2.70 -8.13
C PRO A 122 -10.02 1.33 -7.70
N GLU A 123 -9.32 0.26 -8.02
CA GLU A 123 -9.68 -1.08 -7.54
C GLU A 123 -9.40 -1.26 -6.05
N LEU A 124 -8.30 -0.66 -5.56
CA LEU A 124 -7.85 -0.68 -4.17
C LEU A 124 -7.56 0.73 -3.67
N CYS A 125 -7.70 0.94 -2.37
CA CYS A 125 -7.11 2.09 -1.68
C CYS A 125 -6.59 1.66 -0.31
N THR A 126 -5.64 2.40 0.29
CA THR A 126 -5.17 2.09 1.64
C THR A 126 -6.08 2.69 2.72
N LEU A 127 -6.14 2.02 3.88
CA LEU A 127 -6.66 2.53 5.14
C LEU A 127 -5.65 2.23 6.23
N ASP A 128 -5.02 3.27 6.78
CA ASP A 128 -4.07 3.14 7.88
C ASP A 128 -4.84 2.92 9.18
N CYS A 129 -4.67 1.76 9.81
CA CYS A 129 -5.57 1.25 10.84
C CYS A 129 -5.29 1.79 12.25
N GLY A 130 -4.82 3.03 12.38
CA GLY A 130 -4.66 3.72 13.65
C GLY A 130 -3.57 4.79 13.63
N SER A 131 -3.41 5.46 14.77
CA SER A 131 -2.35 6.44 14.99
C SER A 131 -1.10 5.76 15.51
N LEU A 132 0.08 6.28 15.14
CA LEU A 132 1.36 5.78 15.64
C LEU A 132 2.41 6.89 15.64
N ASN A 133 3.50 6.66 16.38
CA ASN A 133 4.73 7.41 16.14
C ASN A 133 5.37 6.89 14.84
N PHE A 134 5.60 7.77 13.90
CA PHE A 134 6.18 7.45 12.59
C PHE A 134 7.53 8.16 12.45
N GLY A 135 8.60 7.55 12.98
CA GLY A 135 9.88 8.23 13.15
C GLY A 135 9.78 9.39 14.12
N ASP A 136 10.08 10.60 13.64
CA ASP A 136 10.09 11.83 14.45
C ASP A 136 8.75 12.59 14.43
N MET A 137 7.72 12.05 13.79
CA MET A 137 6.38 12.63 13.72
C MET A 137 5.32 11.68 14.28
N VAL A 138 4.10 12.17 14.46
CA VAL A 138 2.94 11.37 14.82
C VAL A 138 2.02 11.27 13.60
N TYR A 139 1.74 10.05 13.18
CA TYR A 139 0.65 9.81 12.25
C TYR A 139 -0.67 9.73 13.02
N VAL A 140 -1.61 10.60 12.68
CA VAL A 140 -2.88 10.77 13.40
C VAL A 140 -4.03 10.18 12.58
N ASN A 141 -4.63 9.13 13.11
CA ASN A 141 -5.86 8.55 12.56
C ASN A 141 -6.76 8.06 13.70
N PRO A 142 -7.53 8.96 14.36
CA PRO A 142 -8.39 8.62 15.48
C PRO A 142 -9.46 7.60 15.08
N ALA A 143 -9.93 6.83 16.05
CA ALA A 143 -10.86 5.73 15.83
C ALA A 143 -12.14 6.12 15.05
N ASP A 144 -12.72 7.28 15.35
CA ASP A 144 -13.94 7.72 14.67
C ASP A 144 -13.65 8.22 13.24
N TRP A 145 -12.47 8.79 13.01
CA TRP A 145 -12.02 9.16 11.66
C TRP A 145 -11.80 7.92 10.79
N LEU A 146 -11.16 6.89 11.33
CA LEU A 146 -10.97 5.65 10.59
C LEU A 146 -12.31 4.97 10.26
N ARG A 147 -13.29 4.99 11.19
CA ARG A 147 -14.64 4.50 10.92
C ARG A 147 -15.35 5.30 9.83
N GLU A 148 -15.24 6.62 9.87
CA GLU A 148 -15.80 7.48 8.82
C GLU A 148 -15.16 7.20 7.48
N HIS A 149 -13.83 7.11 7.43
CA HIS A 149 -13.09 6.82 6.20
C HIS A 149 -13.47 5.43 5.65
N ALA A 150 -13.59 4.41 6.49
CA ALA A 150 -14.04 3.08 6.07
C ALA A 150 -15.45 3.11 5.45
N ARG A 151 -16.39 3.90 6.01
CA ARG A 151 -17.74 4.10 5.41
C ARG A 151 -17.67 4.77 4.04
N LEU A 152 -16.81 5.78 3.87
CA LEU A 152 -16.64 6.46 2.59
C LEU A 152 -16.09 5.52 1.54
N VAL A 153 -15.09 4.72 1.87
CA VAL A 153 -14.50 3.70 0.98
C VAL A 153 -15.53 2.62 0.62
N GLN A 154 -16.28 2.13 1.60
CA GLN A 154 -17.37 1.17 1.39
C GLN A 154 -18.44 1.73 0.45
N ALA A 155 -18.88 2.98 0.67
CA ALA A 155 -19.87 3.64 -0.18
C ALA A 155 -19.38 3.84 -1.62
N ALA A 156 -18.08 4.05 -1.83
CA ALA A 156 -17.47 4.13 -3.16
C ALA A 156 -17.36 2.76 -3.85
N GLY A 157 -17.57 1.65 -3.13
CA GLY A 157 -17.39 0.29 -3.64
C GLY A 157 -15.93 -0.03 -4.02
N VAL A 158 -14.98 0.62 -3.38
CA VAL A 158 -13.54 0.38 -3.51
C VAL A 158 -13.10 -0.58 -2.41
N LYS A 159 -12.20 -1.50 -2.70
CA LYS A 159 -11.72 -2.43 -1.68
C LYS A 159 -10.59 -1.79 -0.87
N PRO A 160 -10.72 -1.69 0.48
CA PRO A 160 -9.63 -1.20 1.30
C PRO A 160 -8.53 -2.25 1.49
N GLU A 161 -7.28 -1.81 1.39
CA GLU A 161 -6.10 -2.48 1.91
C GLU A 161 -5.80 -1.90 3.30
N LEU A 162 -5.86 -2.74 4.33
CA LEU A 162 -5.80 -2.36 5.74
C LEU A 162 -4.33 -2.32 6.19
N GLU A 163 -3.71 -1.16 6.20
CA GLU A 163 -2.32 -0.98 6.62
C GLU A 163 -2.21 -1.04 8.15
N CYS A 164 -1.53 -2.09 8.64
CA CYS A 164 -1.36 -2.38 10.04
C CYS A 164 0.11 -2.27 10.43
N PHE A 165 0.44 -1.28 11.22
CA PHE A 165 1.81 -0.95 11.66
C PHE A 165 2.17 -1.59 13.01
N ASP A 166 1.18 -2.17 13.71
CA ASP A 166 1.36 -2.92 14.95
C ASP A 166 0.16 -3.85 15.24
N LEU A 167 0.20 -4.58 16.37
CA LEU A 167 -0.86 -5.49 16.79
C LEU A 167 -2.18 -4.79 17.15
N GLY A 168 -2.12 -3.55 17.65
CA GLY A 168 -3.31 -2.75 17.97
C GLY A 168 -4.05 -2.38 16.69
N HIS A 169 -3.33 -2.06 15.61
CA HIS A 169 -3.91 -1.80 14.29
C HIS A 169 -4.60 -3.05 13.71
N VAL A 170 -3.99 -4.23 13.84
CA VAL A 170 -4.65 -5.50 13.46
C VAL A 170 -5.94 -5.71 14.24
N TRP A 171 -5.93 -5.42 15.55
CA TRP A 171 -7.13 -5.52 16.37
C TRP A 171 -8.20 -4.55 15.90
N PHE A 172 -7.84 -3.29 15.62
CA PHE A 172 -8.82 -2.28 15.18
C PHE A 172 -9.37 -2.60 13.78
N ALA A 173 -8.55 -3.04 12.85
CA ALA A 173 -9.02 -3.49 11.52
C ALA A 173 -10.04 -4.65 11.63
N ARG A 174 -9.83 -5.61 12.54
CA ARG A 174 -10.81 -6.66 12.86
C ARG A 174 -12.09 -6.09 13.48
N GLN A 175 -11.98 -5.04 14.30
CA GLN A 175 -13.14 -4.35 14.86
C GLN A 175 -13.98 -3.67 13.76
N LEU A 176 -13.36 -3.03 12.77
CA LEU A 176 -14.06 -2.47 11.60
C LEU A 176 -14.84 -3.55 10.83
N GLN A 177 -14.26 -4.75 10.68
CA GLN A 177 -14.95 -5.88 10.07
C GLN A 177 -16.18 -6.31 10.89
N GLN A 178 -16.06 -6.40 12.23
CA GLN A 178 -17.17 -6.74 13.13
C GLN A 178 -18.29 -5.69 13.12
N GLU A 179 -17.94 -4.43 12.92
CA GLU A 179 -18.88 -3.31 12.78
C GLU A 179 -19.56 -3.27 11.38
N GLY A 180 -19.19 -4.17 10.46
CA GLY A 180 -19.76 -4.23 9.11
C GLY A 180 -19.28 -3.11 8.18
N LEU A 181 -18.13 -2.53 8.47
CA LEU A 181 -17.55 -1.42 7.69
C LEU A 181 -16.59 -1.90 6.58
N LEU A 182 -16.37 -3.21 6.47
CA LEU A 182 -15.51 -3.83 5.46
C LEU A 182 -16.31 -4.90 4.70
N ASP A 183 -16.38 -4.78 3.39
CA ASP A 183 -17.10 -5.72 2.54
C ASP A 183 -16.22 -6.93 2.16
N GLY A 184 -16.82 -8.11 2.19
CA GLY A 184 -16.20 -9.36 1.77
C GLY A 184 -15.03 -9.78 2.66
N ASP A 185 -14.05 -10.51 2.07
CA ASP A 185 -12.84 -10.92 2.79
C ASP A 185 -11.87 -9.76 2.90
N PRO A 186 -11.41 -9.41 4.12
CA PRO A 186 -10.52 -8.26 4.31
C PRO A 186 -9.14 -8.52 3.70
N LEU A 187 -8.52 -7.44 3.19
CA LEU A 187 -7.15 -7.42 2.72
C LEU A 187 -6.29 -6.65 3.73
N PHE A 188 -5.36 -7.32 4.39
CA PHE A 188 -4.42 -6.72 5.33
C PHE A 188 -3.06 -6.49 4.68
N GLN A 189 -2.44 -5.37 4.99
CA GLN A 189 -1.04 -5.09 4.72
C GLN A 189 -0.29 -4.95 6.05
N LEU A 190 0.61 -5.90 6.36
CA LEU A 190 1.46 -5.83 7.54
C LEU A 190 2.69 -4.99 7.23
N CYS A 191 2.76 -3.79 7.83
CA CYS A 191 3.77 -2.78 7.57
C CYS A 191 4.88 -2.90 8.62
N LEU A 192 6.05 -3.43 8.24
CA LEU A 192 7.09 -3.80 9.18
C LEU A 192 8.36 -2.93 9.02
N GLY A 193 8.95 -2.53 10.14
CA GLY A 193 10.22 -1.83 10.18
C GLY A 193 10.11 -0.30 10.08
N ILE A 194 8.90 0.25 10.14
CA ILE A 194 8.71 1.68 10.35
C ILE A 194 9.06 2.00 11.81
N PRO A 195 9.94 3.00 12.05
CA PRO A 195 10.36 3.31 13.40
C PRO A 195 9.18 3.51 14.36
N TRP A 196 9.21 2.78 15.46
CA TRP A 196 8.25 2.74 16.57
C TRP A 196 6.95 1.98 16.29
N GLY A 197 6.76 1.46 15.07
CA GLY A 197 5.78 0.43 14.77
C GLY A 197 6.34 -0.98 14.99
N ALA A 198 5.72 -1.97 14.34
CA ALA A 198 6.15 -3.37 14.38
C ALA A 198 7.54 -3.57 13.72
N GLU A 199 8.42 -4.32 14.37
CA GLU A 199 9.75 -4.63 13.84
C GLU A 199 9.66 -5.54 12.61
N ALA A 200 10.62 -5.38 11.68
CA ALA A 200 10.70 -6.22 10.48
C ALA A 200 11.50 -7.49 10.74
N ASP A 201 10.90 -8.42 11.47
CA ASP A 201 11.43 -9.74 11.78
C ASP A 201 10.37 -10.84 11.70
N THR A 202 10.83 -12.09 11.79
CA THR A 202 9.98 -13.28 11.65
C THR A 202 8.95 -13.40 12.79
N GLU A 203 9.35 -13.13 14.04
CA GLU A 203 8.49 -13.31 15.21
C GLU A 203 7.35 -12.30 15.22
N THR A 204 7.66 -11.05 14.90
CA THR A 204 6.68 -9.96 14.79
C THR A 204 5.69 -10.22 13.66
N MET A 205 6.17 -10.56 12.44
CA MET A 205 5.28 -10.91 11.33
C MET A 205 4.36 -12.08 11.70
N LEU A 206 4.89 -13.14 12.29
CA LEU A 206 4.13 -14.31 12.73
C LEU A 206 3.09 -13.95 13.81
N ALA A 207 3.45 -13.10 14.77
CA ALA A 207 2.53 -12.63 15.80
C ALA A 207 1.35 -11.86 15.20
N MET A 208 1.61 -10.93 14.28
CA MET A 208 0.57 -10.16 13.58
C MET A 208 -0.31 -11.08 12.72
N ARG A 209 0.31 -11.93 11.89
CA ARG A 209 -0.39 -12.89 11.03
C ARG A 209 -1.32 -13.80 11.81
N ASN A 210 -0.91 -14.29 12.98
CA ASN A 210 -1.73 -15.19 13.81
C ASN A 210 -2.94 -14.48 14.46
N LYS A 211 -3.04 -13.16 14.36
CA LYS A 211 -4.20 -12.37 14.81
C LYS A 211 -5.17 -12.04 13.69
N LEU A 212 -4.83 -12.32 12.43
CA LEU A 212 -5.72 -12.09 11.30
C LEU A 212 -6.94 -13.02 11.34
N PRO A 213 -8.08 -12.59 10.78
CA PRO A 213 -9.23 -13.49 10.56
C PRO A 213 -8.85 -14.67 9.64
N ALA A 214 -9.53 -15.79 9.80
CA ALA A 214 -9.23 -17.00 9.03
C ALA A 214 -9.44 -16.82 7.50
N ASN A 215 -10.33 -15.90 7.10
CA ASN A 215 -10.63 -15.58 5.71
C ASN A 215 -9.86 -14.36 5.19
N ALA A 216 -8.91 -13.83 5.94
CA ALA A 216 -8.15 -12.66 5.51
C ALA A 216 -7.21 -13.00 4.36
N ASN A 217 -7.23 -12.16 3.33
CA ASN A 217 -6.07 -11.99 2.45
C ASN A 217 -5.07 -11.09 3.16
N TRP A 218 -3.78 -11.34 3.02
CA TRP A 218 -2.80 -10.50 3.66
C TRP A 218 -1.49 -10.45 2.87
N ALA A 219 -0.85 -9.30 2.91
CA ALA A 219 0.49 -9.06 2.39
C ALA A 219 1.39 -8.51 3.52
N ALA A 220 2.69 -8.53 3.30
CA ALA A 220 3.63 -7.86 4.18
C ALA A 220 4.79 -7.26 3.41
N PHE A 221 5.39 -6.23 3.98
CA PHE A 221 6.67 -5.66 3.54
C PHE A 221 7.57 -5.32 4.73
N GLY A 222 8.84 -5.10 4.44
CA GLY A 222 9.83 -4.59 5.38
C GLY A 222 10.57 -3.40 4.81
N ILE A 223 10.86 -2.41 5.66
CA ILE A 223 11.55 -1.18 5.26
C ILE A 223 13.05 -1.44 5.02
N GLY A 224 13.58 -0.79 3.98
CA GLY A 224 15.00 -0.76 3.64
C GLY A 224 15.55 -2.17 3.37
N ARG A 225 16.67 -2.52 4.02
CA ARG A 225 17.34 -3.81 3.84
C ARG A 225 16.48 -5.03 4.18
N GLN A 226 15.40 -4.84 4.92
CA GLN A 226 14.47 -5.91 5.31
C GLN A 226 13.42 -6.20 4.24
N GLN A 227 13.35 -5.42 3.15
CA GLN A 227 12.34 -5.64 2.11
C GLN A 227 12.38 -7.07 1.55
N MET A 228 13.49 -7.53 1.02
CA MET A 228 13.59 -8.88 0.44
C MET A 228 13.47 -10.02 1.47
N PRO A 229 14.09 -9.94 2.67
CA PRO A 229 13.82 -10.91 3.75
C PRO A 229 12.32 -11.03 4.09
N MET A 230 11.59 -9.92 4.18
CA MET A 230 10.16 -9.94 4.52
C MET A 230 9.29 -10.44 3.35
N VAL A 231 9.69 -10.24 2.09
CA VAL A 231 9.07 -10.92 0.93
C VAL A 231 9.12 -12.44 1.10
N ALA A 232 10.30 -12.99 1.35
CA ALA A 232 10.46 -14.43 1.54
C ALA A 232 9.63 -14.94 2.73
N GLN A 233 9.66 -14.21 3.84
CA GLN A 233 8.95 -14.58 5.07
C GLN A 233 7.43 -14.54 4.88
N ALA A 234 6.90 -13.52 4.19
CA ALA A 234 5.48 -13.40 3.90
C ALA A 234 4.98 -14.59 3.06
N VAL A 235 5.71 -14.92 1.99
CA VAL A 235 5.39 -16.05 1.09
C VAL A 235 5.43 -17.39 1.84
N LEU A 236 6.46 -17.64 2.64
CA LEU A 236 6.57 -18.86 3.45
C LEU A 236 5.44 -19.02 4.47
N LEU A 237 4.92 -17.90 4.99
CA LEU A 237 3.78 -17.88 5.92
C LEU A 237 2.41 -17.88 5.22
N GLY A 238 2.38 -17.91 3.88
CA GLY A 238 1.17 -18.00 3.07
C GLY A 238 0.53 -16.65 2.74
N GLY A 239 1.29 -15.56 2.85
CA GLY A 239 0.88 -14.20 2.49
C GLY A 239 1.29 -13.79 1.07
N HIS A 240 0.97 -12.57 0.74
CA HIS A 240 1.39 -11.82 -0.45
C HIS A 240 2.56 -10.90 -0.11
N ALA A 241 3.11 -10.20 -1.10
CA ALA A 241 4.31 -9.40 -0.93
C ALA A 241 4.16 -7.98 -1.52
N ARG A 242 4.87 -7.02 -0.89
CA ARG A 242 5.03 -5.67 -1.41
C ARG A 242 6.52 -5.30 -1.45
N VAL A 243 6.91 -4.62 -2.53
CA VAL A 243 8.24 -4.03 -2.74
C VAL A 243 8.10 -2.65 -3.38
N GLY A 244 9.18 -1.92 -3.56
CA GLY A 244 9.21 -0.66 -4.29
C GLY A 244 10.04 0.41 -3.61
N LEU A 245 10.22 1.54 -4.31
CA LEU A 245 11.07 2.65 -3.88
C LEU A 245 10.46 3.47 -2.74
N GLU A 246 9.18 3.28 -2.44
CA GLU A 246 8.57 3.82 -1.22
C GLU A 246 9.23 3.24 0.02
N ASP A 247 9.48 1.93 0.02
CA ASP A 247 9.91 1.18 1.19
C ASP A 247 11.43 0.94 1.22
N ASN A 248 12.11 0.92 0.04
CA ASN A 248 13.54 0.64 -0.07
C ASN A 248 14.15 1.26 -1.33
N LEU A 249 15.28 1.94 -1.18
CA LEU A 249 15.99 2.62 -2.28
C LEU A 249 17.12 1.76 -2.91
N TYR A 250 17.44 0.60 -2.33
CA TYR A 250 18.65 -0.14 -2.70
C TYR A 250 18.33 -1.53 -3.23
N LEU A 251 18.95 -1.87 -4.36
CA LEU A 251 18.98 -3.24 -4.86
C LEU A 251 19.89 -4.11 -4.00
N GLU A 252 21.08 -3.59 -3.69
CA GLU A 252 22.05 -4.16 -2.78
C GLU A 252 22.87 -3.05 -2.12
N LYS A 253 23.78 -3.40 -1.21
CA LYS A 253 24.58 -2.41 -0.47
C LYS A 253 25.29 -1.44 -1.39
N GLY A 254 24.90 -0.17 -1.36
CA GLY A 254 25.51 0.92 -2.14
C GLY A 254 25.04 1.02 -3.59
N VAL A 255 24.11 0.16 -4.04
CA VAL A 255 23.55 0.17 -5.39
C VAL A 255 22.09 0.60 -5.32
N LEU A 256 21.77 1.78 -5.85
CA LEU A 256 20.38 2.26 -5.93
C LEU A 256 19.58 1.41 -6.92
N ALA A 257 18.32 1.16 -6.58
CA ALA A 257 17.39 0.37 -7.37
C ALA A 257 16.42 1.24 -8.17
N THR A 258 15.83 0.66 -9.23
CA THR A 258 14.56 1.09 -9.82
C THR A 258 13.40 0.23 -9.29
N ASN A 259 12.15 0.67 -9.49
CA ASN A 259 10.96 -0.12 -9.15
C ASN A 259 10.95 -1.46 -9.89
N GLY A 260 11.25 -1.46 -11.20
CA GLY A 260 11.32 -2.68 -11.99
C GLY A 260 12.33 -3.69 -11.45
N GLN A 261 13.53 -3.26 -11.06
CA GLN A 261 14.55 -4.13 -10.48
C GLN A 261 14.13 -4.76 -9.16
N LEU A 262 13.44 -4.00 -8.29
CA LEU A 262 12.92 -4.53 -7.02
C LEU A 262 11.82 -5.56 -7.26
N VAL A 263 10.92 -5.30 -8.23
CA VAL A 263 9.87 -6.24 -8.65
C VAL A 263 10.46 -7.51 -9.23
N GLU A 264 11.41 -7.42 -10.17
CA GLU A 264 12.09 -8.59 -10.76
C GLU A 264 12.78 -9.46 -9.72
N ARG A 265 13.46 -8.81 -8.75
CA ARG A 265 14.13 -9.51 -7.66
C ARG A 265 13.13 -10.23 -6.75
N ALA A 266 12.03 -9.58 -6.39
CA ALA A 266 10.98 -10.18 -5.57
C ALA A 266 10.28 -11.32 -6.30
N ARG A 267 9.96 -11.16 -7.61
CA ARG A 267 9.39 -12.22 -8.43
C ARG A 267 10.32 -13.43 -8.50
N THR A 268 11.59 -13.22 -8.78
CA THR A 268 12.59 -14.31 -8.82
C THR A 268 12.66 -15.05 -7.47
N LEU A 269 12.58 -14.32 -6.35
CA LEU A 269 12.57 -14.91 -5.02
C LEU A 269 11.33 -15.78 -4.80
N ILE A 270 10.14 -15.30 -5.18
CA ILE A 270 8.87 -16.02 -5.11
C ILE A 270 8.93 -17.30 -5.96
N GLU A 271 9.41 -17.19 -7.20
CA GLU A 271 9.53 -18.32 -8.13
C GLU A 271 10.54 -19.38 -7.63
N ASN A 272 11.65 -18.96 -7.03
CA ASN A 272 12.64 -19.87 -6.41
C ASN A 272 12.10 -20.61 -5.17
N LEU A 273 11.06 -20.08 -4.51
CA LEU A 273 10.34 -20.76 -3.44
C LEU A 273 9.31 -21.77 -3.97
N GLY A 274 9.12 -21.86 -5.31
CA GLY A 274 8.18 -22.76 -5.98
C GLY A 274 6.77 -22.20 -6.13
N ASP A 275 6.59 -20.90 -5.88
CA ASP A 275 5.35 -20.17 -6.03
C ASP A 275 5.38 -19.31 -7.32
N ARG A 276 4.30 -18.62 -7.66
CA ARG A 276 4.25 -17.71 -8.80
C ARG A 276 3.53 -16.40 -8.44
N VAL A 277 3.86 -15.35 -9.17
CA VAL A 277 3.12 -14.09 -9.08
C VAL A 277 1.83 -14.18 -9.90
N MET A 278 0.73 -13.72 -9.32
CA MET A 278 -0.56 -13.58 -10.02
C MET A 278 -0.48 -12.48 -11.07
N THR A 279 -1.19 -12.66 -12.17
CA THR A 279 -1.48 -11.58 -13.10
C THR A 279 -2.45 -10.56 -12.47
N PRO A 280 -2.55 -9.32 -12.99
CA PRO A 280 -3.56 -8.37 -12.53
C PRO A 280 -5.00 -8.90 -12.64
N ALA A 281 -5.34 -9.61 -13.72
CA ALA A 281 -6.65 -10.22 -13.89
C ALA A 281 -6.95 -11.29 -12.83
N GLU A 282 -5.98 -12.16 -12.54
CA GLU A 282 -6.09 -13.16 -11.45
C GLU A 282 -6.22 -12.49 -10.08
N THR A 283 -5.51 -11.37 -9.87
CA THR A 283 -5.57 -10.58 -8.63
C THR A 283 -6.97 -9.98 -8.44
N ARG A 284 -7.58 -9.41 -9.49
CA ARG A 284 -8.97 -8.92 -9.43
C ARG A 284 -9.94 -10.04 -9.08
N ALA A 285 -9.84 -11.18 -9.73
CA ALA A 285 -10.70 -12.34 -9.46
C ALA A 285 -10.48 -12.88 -8.03
N HIS A 286 -9.24 -12.95 -7.56
CA HIS A 286 -8.92 -13.43 -6.21
C HIS A 286 -9.48 -12.52 -5.11
N LEU A 287 -9.32 -11.22 -5.26
CA LEU A 287 -9.77 -10.23 -4.28
C LEU A 287 -11.24 -9.79 -4.47
N GLY A 288 -11.87 -10.13 -5.58
CA GLY A 288 -13.22 -9.66 -5.93
C GLY A 288 -13.23 -8.14 -6.16
N LEU A 289 -12.29 -7.64 -6.97
CA LEU A 289 -12.15 -6.22 -7.25
C LEU A 289 -13.10 -5.76 -8.35
N ARG A 290 -13.27 -4.44 -8.43
CA ARG A 290 -13.94 -3.78 -9.55
C ARG A 290 -13.11 -3.95 -10.83
N ASP A 291 -13.76 -4.27 -11.94
CA ASP A 291 -13.15 -4.19 -13.25
C ASP A 291 -13.10 -2.72 -13.70
N PRO A 292 -11.93 -2.19 -14.07
CA PRO A 292 -11.76 -0.78 -14.38
C PRO A 292 -12.47 -0.33 -15.67
N HIS A 293 -12.78 -1.25 -16.58
CA HIS A 293 -13.43 -0.94 -17.86
C HIS A 293 -14.95 -1.02 -17.78
N SER A 294 -15.48 -2.02 -17.06
CA SER A 294 -16.93 -2.23 -16.94
C SER A 294 -17.54 -1.63 -15.66
N GLY A 295 -16.72 -1.30 -14.67
CA GLY A 295 -17.16 -0.87 -13.34
C GLY A 295 -17.84 -1.98 -12.52
N ARG A 296 -17.90 -3.21 -13.00
CA ARG A 296 -18.53 -4.34 -12.31
C ARG A 296 -17.53 -5.04 -11.40
N ILE A 297 -18.03 -5.59 -10.29
CA ILE A 297 -17.21 -6.45 -9.43
C ILE A 297 -16.92 -7.76 -10.18
N VAL A 298 -15.65 -8.13 -10.26
CA VAL A 298 -15.22 -9.41 -10.83
C VAL A 298 -15.63 -10.53 -9.86
N GLU A 299 -16.35 -11.53 -10.36
CA GLU A 299 -16.74 -12.67 -9.53
C GLU A 299 -15.48 -13.41 -9.02
N LYS A 300 -15.47 -13.69 -7.71
CA LYS A 300 -14.39 -14.49 -7.12
C LYS A 300 -14.38 -15.89 -7.73
N VAL A 301 -13.25 -16.26 -8.29
CA VAL A 301 -12.99 -17.66 -8.62
C VAL A 301 -12.70 -18.37 -7.31
N ALA A 302 -13.56 -19.28 -6.89
CA ALA A 302 -13.29 -20.12 -5.72
C ALA A 302 -11.95 -20.80 -5.92
N GLY A 303 -10.94 -20.41 -5.12
CA GLY A 303 -9.62 -20.98 -5.17
C GLY A 303 -9.72 -22.46 -4.87
N GLY A 304 -9.54 -23.28 -5.88
CA GLY A 304 -9.36 -24.71 -5.68
C GLY A 304 -8.08 -24.90 -4.88
N VAL A 305 -8.23 -25.17 -3.58
CA VAL A 305 -7.18 -25.79 -2.77
C VAL A 305 -7.00 -27.19 -3.34
N ALA A 306 -5.95 -27.38 -4.14
CA ALA A 306 -5.47 -28.70 -4.53
C ALA A 306 -4.29 -29.08 -3.67
#